data_405f6ac5d68bc87c9af04147742a9e9f
#
_entry.id   405f6ac5d68bc87c9af04147742a9e9f
#
_cell.length_a   1.000
_cell.length_b   1.000
_cell.length_c   1.000
_cell.angle_alpha   90.00
_cell.angle_beta   90.00
_cell.angle_gamma   90.00
#
_symmetry.space_group_name_H-M   'P 1'
#
loop_
_entity.id
_entity.type
_entity.pdbx_description
1 polymer ?
#
loop_
_entity_poly.entity_id
_entity_poly.type
_entity_poly.pdbx_seq_one_letter_code
_entity_poly.pdbx_strand_id
1 'polypeptide(L)'
;MIASPSDRRGFLKRAAGAAVAAGWLHHHLSPTGWCLPPNEKGHSIRLGGPVFKPPKDPEELALAHKKLGYRAAYCPPVRLDESDRIREIAAAFAKHDVMIAEVGRWCNLLEADPQKRAENLAKVTDGLALAEAIGARCCVDIAGSLNPTSWHGPHPDNVSRKFFDAIVENARKIIDAVKPKRAKFCYEMMGWSLPDSPDSYLELIRAVDREGFAAHLDPCNLINSPTKFYRNTELLNECFDKLGKWIVSCHAKDLTWDVEMNIHFREVPLGTGSLDYTTYLRRLAALPADVPLMIEHMKGPEEYDHCRQHLFDLGKKIDVSFQ
;
A
#
# COMPACT_ATOMS: atom_id res chain seq x y z
N MET A 1 61.97 -24.54 -5.56
CA MET A 1 61.43 -25.78 -4.92
C MET A 1 59.91 -25.67 -5.00
N ILE A 2 59.31 -26.46 -5.87
CA ILE A 2 57.91 -26.45 -6.24
C ILE A 2 57.19 -27.40 -5.27
N ALA A 3 56.22 -26.89 -4.51
CA ALA A 3 55.39 -27.72 -3.62
C ALA A 3 54.23 -28.38 -4.41
N SER A 4 54.13 -29.70 -4.24
CA SER A 4 53.17 -30.63 -4.82
C SER A 4 51.71 -30.41 -4.33
N PRO A 5 50.68 -30.71 -5.14
CA PRO A 5 49.28 -30.55 -4.74
C PRO A 5 48.82 -31.71 -3.84
N SER A 6 48.27 -31.38 -2.68
CA SER A 6 47.72 -32.32 -1.71
C SER A 6 46.41 -32.94 -2.16
N ASP A 7 46.37 -34.24 -2.04
CA ASP A 7 45.35 -35.21 -2.39
C ASP A 7 43.98 -34.96 -1.79
N ARG A 8 42.99 -34.68 -2.65
CA ARG A 8 41.57 -34.48 -2.33
C ARG A 8 40.83 -35.82 -2.05
N ARG A 9 41.49 -36.98 -2.13
CA ARG A 9 40.85 -38.29 -1.95
C ARG A 9 40.92 -38.84 -0.51
N GLY A 10 41.65 -38.18 0.38
CA GLY A 10 41.82 -38.61 1.79
C GLY A 10 40.68 -38.20 2.73
N PHE A 11 39.79 -37.27 2.33
CA PHE A 11 38.76 -36.73 3.23
C PHE A 11 37.44 -37.53 3.28
N LEU A 12 37.24 -38.47 2.35
CA LEU A 12 35.97 -39.21 2.20
C LEU A 12 35.92 -40.60 2.82
N LYS A 13 36.97 -41.04 3.56
CA LYS A 13 37.03 -42.39 4.10
C LYS A 13 37.02 -42.53 5.63
N ARG A 14 36.60 -41.49 6.38
CA ARG A 14 36.48 -41.61 7.85
C ARG A 14 35.17 -41.03 8.39
N ALA A 15 34.04 -41.48 7.88
CA ALA A 15 32.74 -41.28 8.51
C ALA A 15 31.81 -42.46 8.23
N ALA A 16 32.24 -43.66 8.69
CA ALA A 16 31.34 -44.80 8.76
C ALA A 16 31.54 -45.44 10.15
N GLY A 17 30.60 -45.24 11.05
CA GLY A 17 30.52 -45.99 12.29
C GLY A 17 30.10 -45.19 13.51
N ALA A 18 28.80 -44.94 13.67
CA ALA A 18 28.06 -45.00 14.93
C ALA A 18 26.60 -44.56 14.69
N ALA A 19 25.77 -45.51 14.33
CA ALA A 19 24.32 -45.31 14.37
C ALA A 19 23.86 -45.42 15.82
N VAL A 20 23.48 -44.31 16.44
CA VAL A 20 22.64 -44.30 17.64
C VAL A 20 21.31 -43.71 17.23
N ALA A 21 20.28 -44.54 17.25
CA ALA A 21 18.90 -44.17 17.01
C ALA A 21 18.42 -43.23 18.10
N ALA A 22 18.35 -41.94 17.80
CA ALA A 22 17.55 -40.99 18.54
C ALA A 22 16.44 -40.54 17.59
N GLY A 23 15.23 -41.06 17.82
CA GLY A 23 14.04 -40.69 17.10
C GLY A 23 13.73 -39.22 17.36
N TRP A 24 14.04 -38.36 16.40
CA TRP A 24 13.53 -36.99 16.34
C TRP A 24 12.19 -37.02 15.62
N LEU A 25 11.12 -36.95 16.41
CA LEU A 25 9.83 -36.55 15.92
C LEU A 25 9.97 -35.11 15.38
N HIS A 26 10.19 -34.98 14.09
CA HIS A 26 9.96 -33.73 13.38
C HIS A 26 8.47 -33.52 13.36
N HIS A 27 7.94 -32.79 14.33
CA HIS A 27 6.69 -32.09 14.12
C HIS A 27 6.94 -31.05 13.02
N HIS A 28 6.59 -31.42 11.79
CA HIS A 28 6.30 -30.44 10.75
C HIS A 28 5.10 -29.63 11.26
N LEU A 29 5.39 -28.53 11.96
CA LEU A 29 4.47 -27.44 12.08
C LEU A 29 4.36 -26.85 10.65
N SER A 30 3.43 -27.38 9.87
CA SER A 30 2.94 -26.67 8.70
C SER A 30 2.52 -25.29 9.19
N PRO A 31 2.96 -24.18 8.56
CA PRO A 31 2.38 -22.89 8.85
C PRO A 31 0.88 -23.07 8.58
N THR A 32 0.07 -22.91 9.61
CA THR A 32 -1.39 -22.85 9.49
C THR A 32 -1.69 -21.65 8.60
N GLY A 33 -1.71 -21.90 7.30
CA GLY A 33 -2.29 -20.97 6.37
C GLY A 33 -3.71 -20.71 6.87
N TRP A 34 -4.06 -19.47 7.04
CA TRP A 34 -5.44 -19.05 7.27
C TRP A 34 -6.25 -19.50 6.04
N CYS A 35 -6.73 -20.74 6.06
CA CYS A 35 -7.87 -21.12 5.24
C CYS A 35 -9.04 -20.33 5.79
N LEU A 36 -9.50 -19.31 5.07
CA LEU A 36 -10.82 -18.73 5.30
C LEU A 36 -11.81 -19.88 5.36
N PRO A 37 -12.70 -19.92 6.37
CA PRO A 37 -13.75 -20.94 6.40
C PRO A 37 -14.54 -20.84 5.09
N PRO A 38 -14.85 -21.97 4.43
CA PRO A 38 -15.55 -21.98 3.16
C PRO A 38 -17.01 -21.61 3.41
N ASN A 39 -17.35 -20.34 3.55
CA ASN A 39 -18.72 -19.80 3.43
C ASN A 39 -18.97 -18.40 4.04
N GLU A 40 -17.98 -17.64 4.45
CA GLU A 40 -18.27 -16.23 4.68
C GLU A 40 -18.06 -15.49 3.35
N LYS A 41 -19.14 -15.06 2.71
CA LYS A 41 -19.07 -14.11 1.60
C LYS A 41 -18.36 -12.87 2.13
N GLY A 42 -17.18 -12.60 1.60
CA GLY A 42 -16.41 -11.41 1.94
C GLY A 42 -17.22 -10.14 1.64
N HIS A 43 -16.74 -9.00 2.12
CA HIS A 43 -17.32 -7.70 1.80
C HIS A 43 -17.19 -7.41 0.31
N SER A 44 -18.17 -6.69 -0.26
CA SER A 44 -18.02 -6.11 -1.59
C SER A 44 -16.94 -5.01 -1.55
N ILE A 45 -16.02 -5.06 -2.49
CA ILE A 45 -14.93 -4.08 -2.58
C ILE A 45 -15.45 -2.77 -3.18
N ARG A 46 -15.13 -1.64 -2.56
CA ARG A 46 -15.35 -0.31 -3.14
C ARG A 46 -14.19 0.02 -4.09
N LEU A 47 -14.46 -0.08 -5.39
CA LEU A 47 -13.49 0.33 -6.40
C LEU A 47 -13.54 1.83 -6.59
N GLY A 48 -12.38 2.47 -6.76
CA GLY A 48 -12.25 3.89 -7.05
C GLY A 48 -11.21 4.18 -8.14
N GLY A 49 -11.32 5.38 -8.65
CA GLY A 49 -10.43 5.93 -9.67
C GLY A 49 -10.86 7.33 -10.07
N PRO A 50 -10.09 8.03 -10.94
CA PRO A 50 -10.41 9.39 -11.36
C PRO A 50 -11.61 9.43 -12.30
N VAL A 51 -12.33 10.56 -12.24
CA VAL A 51 -13.29 10.98 -13.27
C VAL A 51 -12.59 12.00 -14.15
N PHE A 52 -12.44 11.68 -15.44
CA PHE A 52 -11.86 12.61 -16.40
C PHE A 52 -12.86 13.71 -16.78
N LYS A 53 -12.37 14.95 -16.85
CA LYS A 53 -13.22 16.16 -17.03
C LYS A 53 -14.33 16.21 -15.97
N PRO A 54 -13.98 16.22 -14.68
CA PRO A 54 -14.94 16.11 -13.59
C PRO A 54 -15.90 17.29 -13.58
N PRO A 55 -17.19 17.06 -13.34
CA PRO A 55 -18.15 18.13 -13.09
C PRO A 55 -17.72 18.97 -11.87
N LYS A 56 -18.10 20.26 -11.89
CA LYS A 56 -17.84 21.14 -10.74
C LYS A 56 -18.86 20.96 -9.62
N ASP A 57 -20.09 20.59 -9.99
CA ASP A 57 -21.13 20.30 -9.02
C ASP A 57 -20.84 18.99 -8.28
N PRO A 58 -20.92 18.97 -6.94
CA PRO A 58 -20.59 17.78 -6.16
C PRO A 58 -21.51 16.58 -6.40
N GLU A 59 -22.80 16.84 -6.64
CA GLU A 59 -23.78 15.78 -6.89
C GLU A 59 -23.54 15.13 -8.26
N GLU A 60 -23.33 15.96 -9.29
CA GLU A 60 -22.97 15.49 -10.63
C GLU A 60 -21.66 14.70 -10.61
N LEU A 61 -20.68 15.15 -9.80
CA LEU A 61 -19.40 14.44 -9.65
C LEU A 61 -19.58 13.07 -8.98
N ALA A 62 -20.36 12.99 -7.90
CA ALA A 62 -20.65 11.72 -7.25
C ALA A 62 -21.40 10.76 -8.19
N LEU A 63 -22.36 11.26 -8.98
CA LEU A 63 -23.04 10.48 -10.00
C LEU A 63 -22.12 10.03 -11.13
N ALA A 64 -21.14 10.85 -11.52
CA ALA A 64 -20.13 10.48 -12.52
C ALA A 64 -19.27 9.29 -12.04
N HIS A 65 -18.85 9.26 -10.76
CA HIS A 65 -18.20 8.09 -10.18
C HIS A 65 -19.09 6.85 -10.24
N LYS A 66 -20.35 6.97 -9.81
CA LYS A 66 -21.31 5.86 -9.87
C LYS A 66 -21.51 5.32 -11.28
N LYS A 67 -21.60 6.19 -12.27
CA LYS A 67 -21.79 5.81 -13.69
C LYS A 67 -20.63 4.96 -14.20
N LEU A 68 -19.41 5.18 -13.70
CA LEU A 68 -18.24 4.37 -13.98
C LEU A 68 -18.22 3.08 -13.15
N GLY A 69 -19.15 2.85 -12.23
CA GLY A 69 -19.14 1.74 -11.29
C GLY A 69 -18.22 1.95 -10.10
N TYR A 70 -17.70 3.15 -9.89
CA TYR A 70 -16.91 3.47 -8.71
C TYR A 70 -17.80 3.73 -7.49
N ARG A 71 -17.35 3.25 -6.33
CA ARG A 71 -17.93 3.52 -5.02
C ARG A 71 -16.89 4.11 -4.06
N ALA A 72 -15.71 4.40 -4.57
CA ALA A 72 -14.70 5.17 -3.88
C ALA A 72 -14.14 6.25 -4.82
N ALA A 73 -13.59 7.31 -4.26
CA ALA A 73 -13.04 8.44 -5.00
C ALA A 73 -11.85 9.04 -4.25
N TYR A 74 -10.91 9.59 -4.99
CA TYR A 74 -9.96 10.55 -4.45
C TYR A 74 -10.70 11.82 -4.01
N CYS A 75 -10.19 12.49 -2.98
CA CYS A 75 -10.79 13.73 -2.52
C CYS A 75 -10.83 14.75 -3.65
N PRO A 76 -12.01 15.30 -3.98
CA PRO A 76 -12.11 16.39 -4.95
C PRO A 76 -11.29 17.61 -4.51
N PRO A 77 -10.81 18.45 -5.44
CA PRO A 77 -10.10 19.67 -5.10
C PRO A 77 -10.95 20.62 -4.25
N VAL A 78 -10.53 20.78 -2.99
CA VAL A 78 -11.15 21.71 -2.02
C VAL A 78 -10.11 22.08 -0.97
N ARG A 79 -10.17 23.31 -0.49
CA ARG A 79 -9.26 23.78 0.56
C ARG A 79 -9.91 23.64 1.93
N LEU A 80 -9.09 23.52 2.97
CA LEU A 80 -9.56 23.35 4.35
C LEU A 80 -10.43 24.54 4.84
N ASP A 81 -10.18 25.76 4.33
CA ASP A 81 -10.93 26.96 4.69
C ASP A 81 -12.29 27.08 3.96
N GLU A 82 -12.60 26.23 2.97
CA GLU A 82 -13.85 26.21 2.22
C GLU A 82 -14.92 25.33 2.89
N SER A 83 -15.29 25.66 4.13
CA SER A 83 -16.14 24.81 4.98
C SER A 83 -17.48 24.45 4.35
N ASP A 84 -18.14 25.38 3.63
CA ASP A 84 -19.42 25.12 2.95
C ASP A 84 -19.22 24.11 1.84
N ARG A 85 -18.19 24.30 1.05
CA ARG A 85 -17.86 23.40 -0.06
C ARG A 85 -17.51 22.00 0.41
N ILE A 86 -16.79 21.88 1.52
CA ILE A 86 -16.49 20.59 2.17
C ILE A 86 -17.80 19.89 2.55
N ARG A 87 -18.75 20.59 3.15
CA ARG A 87 -20.06 20.01 3.54
C ARG A 87 -20.88 19.58 2.33
N GLU A 88 -20.92 20.39 1.27
CA GLU A 88 -21.62 20.04 0.02
C GLU A 88 -21.07 18.76 -0.61
N ILE A 89 -19.72 18.66 -0.74
CA ILE A 89 -19.07 17.48 -1.30
C ILE A 89 -19.36 16.26 -0.42
N ALA A 90 -19.15 16.36 0.88
CA ALA A 90 -19.38 15.25 1.81
C ALA A 90 -20.84 14.75 1.75
N ALA A 91 -21.82 15.67 1.73
CA ALA A 91 -23.22 15.32 1.64
C ALA A 91 -23.59 14.66 0.31
N ALA A 92 -23.10 15.18 -0.81
CA ALA A 92 -23.36 14.65 -2.15
C ALA A 92 -22.77 13.22 -2.30
N PHE A 93 -21.53 13.03 -1.88
CA PHE A 93 -20.87 11.74 -1.95
C PHE A 93 -21.54 10.70 -1.05
N ALA A 94 -21.90 11.07 0.19
CA ALA A 94 -22.64 10.21 1.10
C ALA A 94 -24.04 9.85 0.54
N LYS A 95 -24.79 10.81 -0.03
CA LYS A 95 -26.10 10.59 -0.65
C LYS A 95 -26.05 9.53 -1.75
N HIS A 96 -24.96 9.50 -2.51
CA HIS A 96 -24.80 8.58 -3.63
C HIS A 96 -23.99 7.31 -3.30
N ASP A 97 -23.67 7.11 -2.04
CA ASP A 97 -22.86 5.97 -1.57
C ASP A 97 -21.51 5.87 -2.30
N VAL A 98 -20.82 7.00 -2.41
CA VAL A 98 -19.44 7.09 -2.90
C VAL A 98 -18.54 7.51 -1.73
N MET A 99 -17.64 6.64 -1.31
CA MET A 99 -16.68 6.92 -0.24
C MET A 99 -15.59 7.87 -0.75
N ILE A 100 -15.25 8.90 0.00
CA ILE A 100 -14.00 9.63 -0.21
C ILE A 100 -12.90 8.81 0.47
N ALA A 101 -12.07 8.15 -0.34
CA ALA A 101 -11.05 7.23 0.13
C ALA A 101 -9.87 7.98 0.74
N GLU A 102 -9.34 8.96 0.02
CA GLU A 102 -8.02 9.52 0.30
C GLU A 102 -7.95 11.03 0.05
N VAL A 103 -7.25 11.70 0.95
CA VAL A 103 -6.69 13.05 0.75
C VAL A 103 -5.19 12.89 0.54
N GLY A 104 -4.73 12.78 -0.71
CA GLY A 104 -3.32 12.70 -1.05
C GLY A 104 -2.57 14.02 -0.84
N ARG A 105 -1.34 13.96 -0.30
CA ARG A 105 -0.53 15.16 0.00
C ARG A 105 0.92 15.03 -0.45
N TRP A 106 1.17 14.29 -1.44
CA TRP A 106 2.47 13.91 -2.03
C TRP A 106 3.53 15.00 -1.91
N CYS A 107 4.44 14.83 -0.93
CA CYS A 107 5.57 15.73 -0.68
C CYS A 107 6.65 15.07 0.21
N ASN A 108 7.82 15.71 0.31
CA ASN A 108 8.92 15.19 1.11
C ASN A 108 8.89 15.74 2.53
N LEU A 109 8.49 14.94 3.51
CA LEU A 109 8.51 15.31 4.93
C LEU A 109 9.92 15.33 5.55
N LEU A 110 10.93 14.89 4.79
CA LEU A 110 12.34 14.88 5.19
C LEU A 110 13.20 15.80 4.31
N GLU A 111 12.56 16.78 3.67
CA GLU A 111 13.22 17.79 2.86
C GLU A 111 14.42 18.40 3.58
N ALA A 112 15.55 18.55 2.88
CA ALA A 112 16.77 19.07 3.46
C ALA A 112 16.62 20.53 3.91
N ASP A 113 15.92 21.35 3.10
CA ASP A 113 15.58 22.73 3.44
C ASP A 113 14.59 22.76 4.60
N PRO A 114 14.96 23.38 5.75
CA PRO A 114 14.08 23.44 6.92
C PRO A 114 12.76 24.17 6.69
N GLN A 115 12.75 25.21 5.83
CA GLN A 115 11.54 25.96 5.52
C GLN A 115 10.58 25.11 4.70
N LYS A 116 11.06 24.49 3.61
CA LYS A 116 10.27 23.57 2.80
C LYS A 116 9.76 22.38 3.61
N ARG A 117 10.59 21.84 4.49
CA ARG A 117 10.18 20.75 5.38
C ARG A 117 9.04 21.16 6.29
N ALA A 118 9.09 22.38 6.87
CA ALA A 118 8.02 22.93 7.68
C ALA A 118 6.73 23.17 6.87
N GLU A 119 6.85 23.70 5.64
CA GLU A 119 5.73 23.89 4.72
C GLU A 119 5.10 22.54 4.33
N ASN A 120 5.90 21.51 4.02
CA ASN A 120 5.41 20.18 3.72
C ASN A 120 4.70 19.54 4.92
N LEU A 121 5.24 19.70 6.13
CA LEU A 121 4.60 19.20 7.36
C LEU A 121 3.25 19.88 7.58
N ALA A 122 3.15 21.19 7.37
CA ALA A 122 1.90 21.94 7.46
C ALA A 122 0.90 21.47 6.40
N LYS A 123 1.34 21.31 5.13
CA LYS A 123 0.51 20.79 4.04
C LYS A 123 -0.11 19.43 4.36
N VAL A 124 0.63 18.50 4.95
CA VAL A 124 0.13 17.18 5.31
C VAL A 124 -0.78 17.27 6.53
N THR A 125 -0.46 18.13 7.51
CA THR A 125 -1.33 18.39 8.67
C THR A 125 -2.69 18.93 8.23
N ASP A 126 -2.72 19.92 7.33
CA ASP A 126 -3.96 20.43 6.72
C ASP A 126 -4.69 19.36 5.91
N GLY A 127 -3.94 18.44 5.28
CA GLY A 127 -4.48 17.28 4.58
C GLY A 127 -5.24 16.34 5.51
N LEU A 128 -4.69 16.04 6.68
CA LEU A 128 -5.36 15.21 7.67
C LEU A 128 -6.58 15.92 8.28
N ALA A 129 -6.48 17.23 8.52
CA ALA A 129 -7.61 18.03 8.97
C ALA A 129 -8.74 18.06 7.93
N LEU A 130 -8.39 18.20 6.65
CA LEU A 130 -9.36 18.10 5.56
C LEU A 130 -9.99 16.71 5.47
N ALA A 131 -9.19 15.64 5.60
CA ALA A 131 -9.71 14.27 5.60
C ALA A 131 -10.74 14.06 6.71
N GLU A 132 -10.46 14.56 7.91
CA GLU A 132 -11.40 14.52 9.03
C GLU A 132 -12.66 15.33 8.75
N ALA A 133 -12.53 16.55 8.20
CA ALA A 133 -13.64 17.46 7.93
C ALA A 133 -14.58 16.93 6.83
N ILE A 134 -14.01 16.38 5.75
CA ILE A 134 -14.78 15.90 4.59
C ILE A 134 -15.30 14.48 4.76
N GLY A 135 -14.82 13.74 5.77
CA GLY A 135 -15.19 12.36 6.03
C GLY A 135 -14.43 11.34 5.18
N ALA A 136 -13.23 11.69 4.70
CA ALA A 136 -12.36 10.74 4.01
C ALA A 136 -11.82 9.67 4.96
N ARG A 137 -11.46 8.49 4.39
CA ARG A 137 -10.89 7.38 5.19
C ARG A 137 -9.51 7.73 5.72
N CYS A 138 -8.67 8.37 4.89
CA CYS A 138 -7.33 8.74 5.30
C CYS A 138 -6.81 10.01 4.61
N CYS A 139 -5.77 10.58 5.22
CA CYS A 139 -4.79 11.40 4.54
C CYS A 139 -3.56 10.52 4.27
N VAL A 140 -3.09 10.49 3.04
CA VAL A 140 -1.94 9.69 2.63
C VAL A 140 -0.84 10.55 2.05
N ASP A 141 0.40 10.23 2.42
CA ASP A 141 1.64 10.77 1.87
C ASP A 141 2.69 9.66 1.88
N ILE A 142 3.81 9.84 1.22
CA ILE A 142 5.00 9.03 1.45
C ILE A 142 5.83 9.62 2.60
N ALA A 143 6.70 8.80 3.18
CA ALA A 143 7.61 9.31 4.22
C ALA A 143 8.60 10.36 3.69
N GLY A 144 8.88 10.31 2.39
CA GLY A 144 9.86 11.16 1.72
C GLY A 144 11.20 10.48 1.54
N SER A 145 12.23 11.26 1.22
CA SER A 145 13.58 10.78 0.99
C SER A 145 14.63 11.80 1.40
N LEU A 146 15.82 11.32 1.75
CA LEU A 146 17.04 12.13 1.95
C LEU A 146 17.81 12.35 0.65
N ASN A 147 17.31 11.89 -0.51
CA ASN A 147 17.93 12.13 -1.81
C ASN A 147 17.85 13.62 -2.15
N PRO A 148 19.00 14.26 -2.51
CA PRO A 148 19.05 15.71 -2.73
C PRO A 148 18.39 16.19 -4.03
N THR A 149 18.07 15.27 -4.96
CA THR A 149 17.55 15.60 -6.29
C THR A 149 16.19 15.00 -6.59
N SER A 150 15.72 14.07 -5.75
CA SER A 150 14.41 13.42 -5.90
C SER A 150 13.73 13.27 -4.55
N TRP A 151 12.53 13.79 -4.45
CA TRP A 151 11.74 13.79 -3.20
C TRP A 151 11.33 12.38 -2.73
N HIS A 152 11.43 11.36 -3.61
CA HIS A 152 11.13 9.95 -3.34
C HIS A 152 12.25 9.00 -3.78
N GLY A 153 13.42 9.54 -4.17
CA GLY A 153 14.51 8.76 -4.78
C GLY A 153 15.33 7.94 -3.77
N PRO A 154 16.26 7.11 -4.27
CA PRO A 154 17.13 6.30 -3.43
C PRO A 154 18.12 7.14 -2.63
N HIS A 155 18.34 6.78 -1.36
CA HIS A 155 19.39 7.29 -0.49
C HIS A 155 19.75 6.22 0.55
N PRO A 156 21.04 5.99 0.87
CA PRO A 156 21.41 4.91 1.80
C PRO A 156 20.78 5.07 3.19
N ASP A 157 20.61 6.30 3.66
CA ASP A 157 20.03 6.54 4.97
C ASP A 157 18.49 6.48 5.01
N ASN A 158 17.80 6.30 3.87
CA ASN A 158 16.34 6.11 3.85
C ASN A 158 15.85 4.86 4.58
N VAL A 159 16.77 3.93 4.86
CA VAL A 159 16.50 2.69 5.62
C VAL A 159 17.21 2.69 6.98
N SER A 160 17.74 3.83 7.42
CA SER A 160 18.44 3.96 8.69
C SER A 160 17.48 4.13 9.88
N ARG A 161 17.97 3.81 11.09
CA ARG A 161 17.23 4.08 12.32
C ARG A 161 16.90 5.57 12.50
N LYS A 162 17.80 6.47 12.11
CA LYS A 162 17.58 7.91 12.16
C LYS A 162 16.42 8.34 11.25
N PHE A 163 16.32 7.76 10.06
CA PHE A 163 15.18 7.99 9.17
C PHE A 163 13.88 7.49 9.79
N PHE A 164 13.90 6.26 10.32
CA PHE A 164 12.74 5.67 11.00
C PHE A 164 12.24 6.56 12.15
N ASP A 165 13.14 7.01 13.02
CA ASP A 165 12.77 7.87 14.15
C ASP A 165 12.18 9.22 13.68
N ALA A 166 12.70 9.79 12.58
CA ALA A 166 12.20 11.03 12.00
C ALA A 166 10.78 10.88 11.43
N ILE A 167 10.46 9.77 10.74
CA ILE A 167 9.11 9.54 10.21
C ILE A 167 8.10 9.24 11.32
N VAL A 168 8.51 8.57 12.39
CA VAL A 168 7.71 8.40 13.61
C VAL A 168 7.35 9.74 14.21
N GLU A 169 8.34 10.64 14.37
CA GLU A 169 8.14 11.98 14.93
C GLU A 169 7.20 12.81 14.06
N ASN A 170 7.37 12.79 12.72
CA ASN A 170 6.50 13.51 11.80
C ASN A 170 5.05 13.01 11.88
N ALA A 171 4.83 11.69 11.88
CA ALA A 171 3.50 11.12 12.02
C ALA A 171 2.82 11.55 13.34
N ARG A 172 3.55 11.50 14.45
CA ARG A 172 3.05 11.98 15.74
C ARG A 172 2.68 13.46 15.72
N LYS A 173 3.54 14.32 15.17
CA LYS A 173 3.28 15.77 15.05
C LYS A 173 2.00 16.04 14.27
N ILE A 174 1.82 15.40 13.12
CA ILE A 174 0.64 15.53 12.26
C ILE A 174 -0.62 15.12 13.03
N ILE A 175 -0.60 13.92 13.62
CA ILE A 175 -1.76 13.36 14.30
C ILE A 175 -2.10 14.15 15.58
N ASP A 176 -1.11 14.49 16.38
CA ASP A 176 -1.31 15.21 17.65
C ASP A 176 -1.79 16.66 17.42
N ALA A 177 -1.45 17.27 16.27
CA ALA A 177 -1.95 18.59 15.89
C ALA A 177 -3.44 18.56 15.50
N VAL A 178 -3.87 17.54 14.75
CA VAL A 178 -5.25 17.41 14.24
C VAL A 178 -6.17 16.69 15.22
N LYS A 179 -5.67 15.65 15.89
CA LYS A 179 -6.44 14.75 16.78
C LYS A 179 -7.67 14.18 16.07
N PRO A 180 -7.50 13.52 14.91
CA PRO A 180 -8.59 13.02 14.12
C PRO A 180 -9.36 11.96 14.90
N LYS A 181 -10.70 11.92 14.73
CA LYS A 181 -11.59 10.93 15.36
C LYS A 181 -11.97 9.81 14.41
N ARG A 182 -12.00 10.08 13.11
CA ARG A 182 -12.44 9.16 12.05
C ARG A 182 -11.36 8.89 11.02
N ALA A 183 -10.81 9.97 10.44
CA ALA A 183 -9.77 9.86 9.45
C ALA A 183 -8.47 9.32 10.05
N LYS A 184 -7.68 8.63 9.22
CA LYS A 184 -6.35 8.14 9.60
C LYS A 184 -5.27 8.86 8.80
N PHE A 185 -4.11 9.02 9.39
CA PHE A 185 -2.90 9.37 8.66
C PHE A 185 -2.16 8.10 8.29
N CYS A 186 -1.67 8.01 7.07
CA CYS A 186 -0.93 6.85 6.55
C CYS A 186 0.28 7.30 5.75
N TYR A 187 1.35 6.52 5.82
CA TYR A 187 2.36 6.53 4.77
C TYR A 187 2.06 5.45 3.75
N GLU A 188 2.14 5.79 2.46
CA GLU A 188 2.20 4.78 1.41
C GLU A 188 3.55 4.05 1.47
N MET A 189 3.53 2.74 1.27
CA MET A 189 4.74 1.94 1.19
C MET A 189 5.57 2.30 -0.03
N MET A 190 6.90 2.34 0.14
CA MET A 190 7.84 2.70 -0.94
C MET A 190 8.99 1.70 -1.03
N GLY A 191 9.50 1.50 -2.26
CA GLY A 191 10.64 0.60 -2.49
C GLY A 191 12.00 1.18 -2.10
N TRP A 192 12.12 2.50 -1.95
CA TRP A 192 13.38 3.21 -1.70
C TRP A 192 13.50 3.83 -0.30
N SER A 193 12.45 3.76 0.49
CA SER A 193 12.44 4.31 1.84
C SER A 193 11.49 3.53 2.74
N LEU A 194 11.70 3.63 4.06
CA LEU A 194 10.76 3.06 5.04
C LEU A 194 9.40 3.80 5.00
N PRO A 195 8.28 3.08 5.19
CA PRO A 195 8.17 1.62 5.33
C PRO A 195 8.26 0.90 3.99
N ASP A 196 9.15 -0.09 3.87
CA ASP A 196 9.50 -0.83 2.65
C ASP A 196 9.11 -2.32 2.68
N SER A 197 8.44 -2.72 3.74
CA SER A 197 8.01 -4.10 3.98
C SER A 197 6.84 -4.15 4.98
N PRO A 198 6.07 -5.25 5.04
CA PRO A 198 5.06 -5.44 6.07
C PRO A 198 5.63 -5.37 7.49
N ASP A 199 6.85 -5.85 7.72
CA ASP A 199 7.51 -5.80 9.03
C ASP A 199 7.88 -4.38 9.43
N SER A 200 8.52 -3.62 8.54
CA SER A 200 8.89 -2.23 8.85
C SER A 200 7.65 -1.34 9.06
N TYR A 201 6.55 -1.64 8.34
CA TYR A 201 5.29 -0.93 8.58
C TYR A 201 4.67 -1.27 9.93
N LEU A 202 4.68 -2.56 10.30
CA LEU A 202 4.17 -2.98 11.61
C LEU A 202 4.98 -2.38 12.77
N GLU A 203 6.32 -2.32 12.60
CA GLU A 203 7.19 -1.62 13.55
C GLU A 203 6.85 -0.14 13.63
N LEU A 204 6.61 0.52 12.49
CA LEU A 204 6.23 1.92 12.42
C LEU A 204 4.90 2.20 13.13
N ILE A 205 3.87 1.37 12.91
CA ILE A 205 2.56 1.49 13.59
C ILE A 205 2.76 1.42 15.11
N ARG A 206 3.54 0.45 15.59
CA ARG A 206 3.84 0.30 17.02
C ARG A 206 4.63 1.48 17.57
N ALA A 207 5.60 1.99 16.79
CA ALA A 207 6.43 3.10 17.21
C ALA A 207 5.67 4.42 17.22
N VAL A 208 4.81 4.68 16.26
CA VAL A 208 3.96 5.89 16.24
C VAL A 208 3.00 5.90 17.43
N ASP A 209 2.41 4.76 17.77
CA ASP A 209 1.55 4.58 18.95
C ASP A 209 0.45 5.66 19.04
N ARG A 210 -0.32 5.82 17.98
CA ARG A 210 -1.46 6.74 17.85
C ARG A 210 -2.61 6.05 17.12
N GLU A 211 -3.82 6.09 17.67
CA GLU A 211 -5.01 5.57 17.00
C GLU A 211 -5.28 6.22 15.65
N GLY A 212 -4.82 7.46 15.48
CA GLY A 212 -4.91 8.20 14.21
C GLY A 212 -3.96 7.71 13.13
N PHE A 213 -3.05 6.75 13.38
CA PHE A 213 -2.13 6.19 12.40
C PHE A 213 -2.62 4.84 11.90
N ALA A 214 -2.55 4.61 10.59
CA ALA A 214 -3.00 3.38 9.94
C ALA A 214 -2.11 3.01 8.75
N ALA A 215 -2.45 1.93 8.04
CA ALA A 215 -1.70 1.47 6.88
C ALA A 215 -2.41 1.80 5.57
N HIS A 216 -1.64 2.32 4.63
CA HIS A 216 -2.00 2.41 3.22
C HIS A 216 -1.21 1.36 2.45
N LEU A 217 -1.91 0.44 1.78
CA LEU A 217 -1.29 -0.70 1.12
C LEU A 217 -1.13 -0.46 -0.39
N ASP A 218 0.11 -0.40 -0.84
CA ASP A 218 0.48 -0.51 -2.24
C ASP A 218 1.50 -1.65 -2.42
N PRO A 219 1.04 -2.86 -2.71
CA PRO A 219 1.93 -4.01 -2.81
C PRO A 219 2.87 -3.94 -4.02
N CYS A 220 2.50 -3.22 -5.08
CA CYS A 220 3.33 -3.04 -6.26
C CYS A 220 4.65 -2.33 -5.90
N ASN A 221 4.58 -1.30 -5.06
CA ASN A 221 5.75 -0.54 -4.61
C ASN A 221 6.73 -1.40 -3.77
N LEU A 222 6.29 -2.52 -3.20
CA LEU A 222 7.15 -3.42 -2.43
C LEU A 222 7.92 -4.41 -3.30
N ILE A 223 7.54 -4.61 -4.56
CA ILE A 223 8.17 -5.57 -5.47
C ILE A 223 9.42 -4.94 -6.09
N ASN A 224 10.55 -5.11 -5.41
CA ASN A 224 11.84 -4.52 -5.75
C ASN A 224 12.95 -5.55 -5.98
N SER A 225 12.61 -6.82 -6.12
CA SER A 225 13.55 -7.91 -6.39
C SER A 225 12.89 -9.05 -7.15
N PRO A 226 13.65 -9.89 -7.90
CA PRO A 226 13.11 -11.07 -8.57
C PRO A 226 12.39 -12.03 -7.61
N THR A 227 12.91 -12.20 -6.40
CA THR A 227 12.26 -13.05 -5.40
C THR A 227 10.87 -12.55 -5.07
N LYS A 228 10.71 -11.25 -4.78
CA LYS A 228 9.40 -10.67 -4.50
C LYS A 228 8.48 -10.69 -5.74
N PHE A 229 9.05 -10.47 -6.93
CA PHE A 229 8.30 -10.52 -8.18
C PHE A 229 7.66 -11.89 -8.43
N TYR A 230 8.45 -12.96 -8.35
CA TYR A 230 7.96 -14.33 -8.57
C TYR A 230 7.16 -14.90 -7.39
N ARG A 231 7.29 -14.31 -6.21
CA ARG A 231 6.61 -14.73 -4.98
C ARG A 231 5.69 -13.62 -4.44
N ASN A 232 5.06 -12.86 -5.35
CA ASN A 232 4.20 -11.75 -4.91
C ASN A 232 2.91 -12.23 -4.22
N THR A 233 2.44 -13.45 -4.48
CA THR A 233 1.36 -14.09 -3.70
C THR A 233 1.71 -14.19 -2.22
N GLU A 234 2.92 -14.64 -1.89
CA GLU A 234 3.39 -14.73 -0.50
C GLU A 234 3.54 -13.34 0.12
N LEU A 235 4.07 -12.37 -0.64
CA LEU A 235 4.17 -10.97 -0.19
C LEU A 235 2.80 -10.37 0.11
N LEU A 236 1.81 -10.59 -0.76
CA LEU A 236 0.43 -10.16 -0.53
C LEU A 236 -0.13 -10.77 0.76
N ASN A 237 -0.03 -12.09 0.91
CA ASN A 237 -0.50 -12.75 2.14
C ASN A 237 0.18 -12.18 3.38
N GLU A 238 1.49 -11.96 3.34
CA GLU A 238 2.24 -11.37 4.46
C GLU A 238 1.73 -9.95 4.80
N CYS A 239 1.45 -9.10 3.78
CA CYS A 239 0.87 -7.78 4.00
C CYS A 239 -0.46 -7.86 4.77
N PHE A 240 -1.37 -8.71 4.30
CA PHE A 240 -2.68 -8.83 4.94
C PHE A 240 -2.62 -9.52 6.31
N ASP A 241 -1.76 -10.53 6.48
CA ASP A 241 -1.60 -11.22 7.77
C ASP A 241 -1.06 -10.29 8.86
N LYS A 242 -0.08 -9.45 8.50
CA LYS A 242 0.57 -8.54 9.45
C LYS A 242 -0.18 -7.23 9.65
N LEU A 243 -0.76 -6.67 8.59
CA LEU A 243 -1.29 -5.31 8.58
C LEU A 243 -2.82 -5.24 8.45
N GLY A 244 -3.52 -6.33 8.12
CA GLY A 244 -4.93 -6.33 7.71
C GLY A 244 -5.86 -5.47 8.57
N LYS A 245 -5.73 -5.53 9.90
CA LYS A 245 -6.56 -4.73 10.82
C LYS A 245 -6.30 -3.22 10.80
N TRP A 246 -5.17 -2.80 10.22
CA TRP A 246 -4.79 -1.39 10.11
C TRP A 246 -4.92 -0.84 8.69
N ILE A 247 -5.13 -1.70 7.68
CA ILE A 247 -5.30 -1.24 6.30
C ILE A 247 -6.59 -0.43 6.18
N VAL A 248 -6.49 0.80 5.69
CA VAL A 248 -7.63 1.71 5.53
C VAL A 248 -7.86 2.15 4.09
N SER A 249 -6.88 2.03 3.22
CA SER A 249 -6.97 2.22 1.77
C SER A 249 -5.91 1.42 1.06
N CYS A 250 -6.17 1.06 -0.20
CA CYS A 250 -5.26 0.30 -1.04
C CYS A 250 -5.16 0.90 -2.44
N HIS A 251 -3.96 0.83 -3.04
CA HIS A 251 -3.76 1.13 -4.45
C HIS A 251 -3.76 -0.13 -5.31
N ALA A 252 -4.30 0.00 -6.51
CA ALA A 252 -4.27 -1.01 -7.56
C ALA A 252 -3.31 -0.56 -8.67
N LYS A 253 -2.14 -1.16 -8.69
CA LYS A 253 -1.11 -1.06 -9.74
C LYS A 253 -0.69 -2.45 -10.17
N ASP A 254 -0.11 -2.57 -11.33
CA ASP A 254 0.48 -3.82 -11.80
C ASP A 254 1.87 -3.54 -12.38
N LEU A 255 2.72 -4.54 -12.44
CA LEU A 255 4.09 -4.39 -12.90
C LEU A 255 4.54 -5.58 -13.73
N THR A 256 5.45 -5.29 -14.64
CA THR A 256 6.20 -6.27 -15.43
C THR A 256 7.69 -5.92 -15.38
N TRP A 257 8.49 -6.63 -16.15
CA TRP A 257 9.92 -6.44 -16.24
C TRP A 257 10.36 -6.16 -17.67
N ASP A 258 11.45 -5.43 -17.81
CA ASP A 258 12.12 -5.23 -19.08
C ASP A 258 13.34 -6.15 -19.20
N VAL A 259 13.65 -6.60 -20.44
CA VAL A 259 14.78 -7.49 -20.70
C VAL A 259 16.06 -6.64 -20.72
N GLU A 260 16.67 -6.49 -19.56
CA GLU A 260 17.93 -5.78 -19.37
C GLU A 260 18.91 -6.60 -18.54
N MET A 261 20.19 -6.22 -18.54
CA MET A 261 21.21 -6.88 -17.71
C MET A 261 20.95 -6.65 -16.22
N ASN A 262 20.54 -5.44 -15.85
CA ASN A 262 20.12 -5.12 -14.49
C ASN A 262 18.61 -5.35 -14.33
N ILE A 263 18.18 -5.60 -13.10
CA ILE A 263 16.77 -5.77 -12.77
C ILE A 263 16.05 -4.44 -12.98
N HIS A 264 15.08 -4.43 -13.88
CA HIS A 264 14.24 -3.29 -14.15
C HIS A 264 12.79 -3.72 -14.21
N PHE A 265 11.98 -3.25 -13.24
CA PHE A 265 10.53 -3.39 -13.23
C PHE A 265 9.89 -2.08 -13.67
N ARG A 266 8.77 -2.18 -14.35
CA ARG A 266 7.95 -1.02 -14.73
C ARG A 266 6.47 -1.28 -14.49
N GLU A 267 5.74 -0.23 -14.17
CA GLU A 267 4.30 -0.30 -14.04
C GLU A 267 3.62 -0.49 -15.42
N VAL A 268 2.52 -1.24 -15.39
CA VAL A 268 1.70 -1.55 -16.57
C VAL A 268 0.21 -1.55 -16.20
N PRO A 269 -0.71 -1.44 -17.17
CA PRO A 269 -2.14 -1.57 -16.90
C PRO A 269 -2.48 -2.91 -16.22
N LEU A 270 -3.46 -2.88 -15.32
CA LEU A 270 -3.89 -4.05 -14.56
C LEU A 270 -4.25 -5.23 -15.47
N GLY A 271 -3.78 -6.41 -15.10
CA GLY A 271 -3.99 -7.64 -15.85
C GLY A 271 -3.01 -7.86 -17.01
N THR A 272 -2.09 -6.92 -17.24
CA THR A 272 -1.01 -7.08 -18.22
C THR A 272 0.35 -7.31 -17.57
N GLY A 273 0.39 -7.26 -16.23
CA GLY A 273 1.56 -7.51 -15.41
C GLY A 273 1.53 -8.87 -14.70
N SER A 274 2.15 -8.92 -13.54
CA SER A 274 2.41 -10.17 -12.81
C SER A 274 1.88 -10.17 -11.37
N LEU A 275 1.24 -9.11 -10.89
CA LEU A 275 0.69 -9.09 -9.53
C LEU A 275 -0.50 -10.05 -9.42
N ASP A 276 -0.52 -10.88 -8.39
CA ASP A 276 -1.60 -11.84 -8.12
C ASP A 276 -2.86 -11.14 -7.60
N TYR A 277 -3.62 -10.57 -8.53
CA TYR A 277 -4.89 -9.93 -8.24
C TYR A 277 -5.95 -10.89 -7.69
N THR A 278 -5.86 -12.18 -7.95
CA THR A 278 -6.76 -13.17 -7.34
C THR A 278 -6.60 -13.20 -5.83
N THR A 279 -5.36 -13.31 -5.37
CA THR A 279 -5.05 -13.24 -3.93
C THR A 279 -5.35 -11.86 -3.37
N TYR A 280 -4.97 -10.79 -4.06
CA TYR A 280 -5.20 -9.42 -3.58
C TYR A 280 -6.68 -9.15 -3.32
N LEU A 281 -7.55 -9.41 -4.29
CA LEU A 281 -8.99 -9.17 -4.16
C LEU A 281 -9.64 -10.05 -3.08
N ARG A 282 -9.27 -11.34 -2.99
CA ARG A 282 -9.80 -12.23 -1.96
C ARG A 282 -9.39 -11.79 -0.55
N ARG A 283 -8.13 -11.39 -0.38
CA ARG A 283 -7.63 -10.91 0.92
C ARG A 283 -8.29 -9.58 1.31
N LEU A 284 -8.46 -8.66 0.35
CA LEU A 284 -9.12 -7.38 0.58
C LEU A 284 -10.60 -7.57 0.97
N ALA A 285 -11.33 -8.41 0.23
CA ALA A 285 -12.73 -8.72 0.52
C ALA A 285 -12.93 -9.41 1.88
N ALA A 286 -11.91 -10.09 2.40
CA ALA A 286 -11.93 -10.76 3.69
C ALA A 286 -11.60 -9.86 4.89
N LEU A 287 -11.24 -8.60 4.67
CA LEU A 287 -10.96 -7.66 5.76
C LEU A 287 -12.25 -7.39 6.57
N PRO A 288 -12.14 -7.13 7.88
CA PRO A 288 -13.32 -6.84 8.71
C PRO A 288 -13.91 -5.46 8.46
N ALA A 289 -13.23 -4.61 7.71
CA ALA A 289 -13.63 -3.25 7.39
C ALA A 289 -13.81 -3.05 5.88
N ASP A 290 -14.70 -2.14 5.50
CA ASP A 290 -14.89 -1.68 4.13
C ASP A 290 -13.71 -0.82 3.69
N VAL A 291 -12.72 -1.45 3.04
CA VAL A 291 -11.48 -0.82 2.58
C VAL A 291 -11.55 -0.59 1.07
N PRO A 292 -11.35 0.66 0.59
CA PRO A 292 -11.39 0.96 -0.84
C PRO A 292 -10.12 0.47 -1.56
N LEU A 293 -10.29 0.14 -2.85
CA LEU A 293 -9.23 -0.16 -3.80
C LEU A 293 -9.21 0.93 -4.88
N MET A 294 -8.14 1.71 -4.94
CA MET A 294 -8.01 2.86 -5.82
C MET A 294 -7.07 2.54 -7.00
N ILE A 295 -7.58 2.63 -8.23
CA ILE A 295 -6.74 2.46 -9.43
C ILE A 295 -5.86 3.69 -9.59
N GLU A 296 -4.56 3.48 -9.77
CA GLU A 296 -3.56 4.54 -9.82
C GLU A 296 -2.56 4.38 -10.98
N HIS A 297 -1.93 5.49 -11.37
CA HIS A 297 -0.81 5.57 -12.33
C HIS A 297 -1.11 5.13 -13.77
N MET A 298 -2.38 5.14 -14.19
CA MET A 298 -2.71 4.90 -15.59
C MET A 298 -2.54 6.18 -16.42
N LYS A 299 -2.18 6.04 -17.70
CA LYS A 299 -1.85 7.18 -18.57
C LYS A 299 -3.06 7.98 -19.05
N GLY A 300 -4.26 7.45 -18.93
CA GLY A 300 -5.45 8.16 -19.38
C GLY A 300 -6.73 7.37 -19.23
N PRO A 301 -7.88 7.92 -19.66
CA PRO A 301 -9.19 7.32 -19.43
C PRO A 301 -9.31 5.89 -19.98
N GLU A 302 -8.71 5.61 -21.11
CA GLU A 302 -8.78 4.31 -21.77
C GLU A 302 -8.08 3.22 -20.94
N GLU A 303 -6.91 3.52 -20.35
CA GLU A 303 -6.21 2.57 -19.48
C GLU A 303 -6.96 2.38 -18.15
N TYR A 304 -7.55 3.45 -17.58
CA TYR A 304 -8.42 3.33 -16.38
C TYR A 304 -9.65 2.48 -16.67
N ASP A 305 -10.29 2.63 -17.84
CA ASP A 305 -11.44 1.82 -18.23
C ASP A 305 -11.05 0.34 -18.41
N HIS A 306 -9.91 0.07 -19.04
CA HIS A 306 -9.35 -1.28 -19.14
C HIS A 306 -9.13 -1.90 -17.77
N CYS A 307 -8.44 -1.20 -16.87
CA CYS A 307 -8.14 -1.67 -15.52
C CYS A 307 -9.42 -1.94 -14.71
N ARG A 308 -10.38 -1.03 -14.78
CA ARG A 308 -11.68 -1.17 -14.13
C ARG A 308 -12.43 -2.41 -14.63
N GLN A 309 -12.50 -2.60 -15.95
CA GLN A 309 -13.17 -3.75 -16.55
C GLN A 309 -12.46 -5.06 -16.16
N HIS A 310 -11.13 -5.08 -16.21
CA HIS A 310 -10.33 -6.23 -15.77
C HIS A 310 -10.66 -6.65 -14.34
N LEU A 311 -10.73 -5.70 -13.41
CA LEU A 311 -11.05 -5.98 -12.02
C LEU A 311 -12.46 -6.52 -11.84
N PHE A 312 -13.47 -5.96 -12.54
CA PHE A 312 -14.84 -6.48 -12.49
C PHE A 312 -14.96 -7.89 -13.07
N ASP A 313 -14.29 -8.16 -14.17
CA ASP A 313 -14.34 -9.48 -14.80
C ASP A 313 -13.59 -10.54 -13.97
N LEU A 314 -12.46 -10.16 -13.38
CA LEU A 314 -11.74 -11.02 -12.45
C LEU A 314 -12.59 -11.28 -11.18
N GLY A 315 -13.20 -10.24 -10.61
CA GLY A 315 -14.08 -10.38 -9.44
C GLY A 315 -15.20 -11.38 -9.68
N LYS A 316 -15.91 -11.29 -10.82
CA LYS A 316 -16.92 -12.28 -11.22
C LYS A 316 -16.35 -13.69 -11.31
N LYS A 317 -15.15 -13.85 -11.89
CA LYS A 317 -14.50 -15.15 -12.06
C LYS A 317 -14.11 -15.82 -10.74
N ILE A 318 -13.78 -15.04 -9.72
CA ILE A 318 -13.29 -15.54 -8.43
C ILE A 318 -14.32 -15.41 -7.28
N ASP A 319 -15.57 -15.03 -7.59
CA ASP A 319 -16.68 -14.80 -6.65
C ASP A 319 -16.38 -13.70 -5.61
N VAL A 320 -15.73 -12.63 -6.04
CA VAL A 320 -15.52 -11.39 -5.27
C VAL A 320 -16.36 -10.28 -5.88
N SER A 321 -17.27 -9.70 -5.09
CA SER A 321 -18.17 -8.65 -5.56
C SER A 321 -17.53 -7.25 -5.42
N PHE A 322 -17.88 -6.37 -6.35
CA PHE A 322 -17.65 -4.94 -6.28
C PHE A 322 -19.00 -4.23 -6.05
N GLN A 323 -18.97 -3.17 -5.25
CA GLN A 323 -20.14 -2.29 -5.06
C GLN A 323 -20.27 -1.36 -6.24
#